data_e60a08789f515a673ebd7d4bc4e4a5ce
#
_entry.id   e60a08789f515a673ebd7d4bc4e4a5ce
#
_cell.length_a   1.000
_cell.length_b   1.000
_cell.length_c   1.000
_cell.angle_alpha   90.00
_cell.angle_beta   90.00
_cell.angle_gamma   90.00
#
_symmetry.space_group_name_H-M   'P 1'
#
loop_
_entity.id
_entity.type
_entity.pdbx_description
1 polymer ?
#
loop_
_entity_poly.entity_id
_entity_poly.type
_entity_poly.pdbx_seq_one_letter_code
_entity_poly.pdbx_strand_id
1 'polypeptide(L)'
;MTAPDASESWLDPIFDAVVSDVQGSGYFDKVNLHEPKRKPSRGLTAAVWVQSMAPVPAQSGLAQTTALIVFMVRMYSNMLKEPQDMIDPELMRAASNLMRRYHDDFDFAGAIRNVDLLGSGGIPLSCIAGYLEIDNAMFRVMDLVVPCLVNDVWIQVS
;
A
#
# COMPACT_ATOMS: atom_id res chain seq x y z
N MET A 1 -26.00 -0.59 -11.05
CA MET A 1 -24.55 -0.49 -11.02
C MET A 1 -24.05 -0.20 -12.42
N THR A 2 -23.32 0.90 -12.59
CA THR A 2 -22.72 1.28 -13.86
C THR A 2 -21.47 0.44 -14.12
N ALA A 3 -21.24 0.03 -15.36
CA ALA A 3 -19.99 -0.63 -15.75
C ALA A 3 -18.81 0.32 -15.54
N PRO A 4 -17.63 -0.20 -15.14
CA PRO A 4 -16.44 0.64 -15.04
C PRO A 4 -16.10 1.32 -16.37
N ASP A 5 -15.66 2.55 -16.30
CA ASP A 5 -15.19 3.27 -17.47
C ASP A 5 -13.90 2.63 -17.98
N ALA A 6 -13.90 2.19 -19.24
CA ALA A 6 -12.75 1.50 -19.85
C ALA A 6 -11.50 2.39 -19.89
N SER A 7 -11.66 3.73 -19.92
CA SER A 7 -10.52 4.66 -19.90
C SER A 7 -9.76 4.65 -18.57
N GLU A 8 -10.37 4.15 -17.51
CA GLU A 8 -9.77 4.06 -16.18
C GLU A 8 -9.36 2.63 -15.81
N SER A 9 -9.44 1.68 -16.73
CA SER A 9 -9.12 0.26 -16.47
C SER A 9 -7.66 0.02 -16.09
N TRP A 10 -6.77 0.97 -16.33
CA TRP A 10 -5.36 0.89 -15.97
C TRP A 10 -5.13 0.84 -14.44
N LEU A 11 -6.12 1.26 -13.66
CA LEU A 11 -6.04 1.27 -12.19
C LEU A 11 -6.13 -0.13 -11.58
N ASP A 12 -6.96 -1.00 -12.15
CA ASP A 12 -7.24 -2.32 -11.57
C ASP A 12 -6.00 -3.21 -11.44
N PRO A 13 -5.15 -3.35 -12.47
CA PRO A 13 -3.94 -4.17 -12.34
C PRO A 13 -2.97 -3.63 -11.29
N ILE A 14 -2.93 -2.32 -11.07
CA ILE A 14 -2.04 -1.70 -10.09
C ILE A 14 -2.50 -2.05 -8.68
N PHE A 15 -3.78 -1.89 -8.38
CA PHE A 15 -4.34 -2.24 -7.08
C PHE A 15 -4.16 -3.73 -6.81
N ASP A 16 -4.45 -4.58 -7.80
CA ASP A 16 -4.29 -6.02 -7.70
C ASP A 16 -2.83 -6.40 -7.42
N ALA A 17 -1.87 -5.71 -8.04
CA ALA A 17 -0.45 -5.98 -7.83
C ALA A 17 -0.02 -5.65 -6.40
N VAL A 18 -0.47 -4.52 -5.85
CA VAL A 18 -0.18 -4.15 -4.45
C VAL A 18 -0.75 -5.18 -3.49
N VAL A 19 -2.02 -5.57 -3.68
CA VAL A 19 -2.68 -6.58 -2.85
C VAL A 19 -1.96 -7.92 -2.95
N SER A 20 -1.62 -8.36 -4.15
CA SER A 20 -0.94 -9.65 -4.38
C SER A 20 0.42 -9.71 -3.71
N ASP A 21 1.17 -8.61 -3.70
CA ASP A 21 2.45 -8.54 -3.00
C ASP A 21 2.29 -8.71 -1.50
N VAL A 22 1.29 -8.06 -0.91
CA VAL A 22 1.01 -8.21 0.53
C VAL A 22 0.60 -9.65 0.85
N GLN A 23 -0.30 -10.23 0.05
CA GLN A 23 -0.73 -11.62 0.21
C GLN A 23 0.42 -12.60 0.03
N GLY A 24 1.26 -12.36 -0.98
CA GLY A 24 2.39 -13.24 -1.31
C GLY A 24 3.54 -13.19 -0.33
N SER A 25 3.57 -12.22 0.58
CA SER A 25 4.61 -12.11 1.59
C SER A 25 4.60 -13.25 2.60
N GLY A 26 3.43 -13.86 2.82
CA GLY A 26 3.26 -14.98 3.75
C GLY A 26 3.17 -14.59 5.22
N TYR A 27 3.18 -13.31 5.55
CA TYR A 27 3.15 -12.83 6.94
C TYR A 27 1.74 -12.66 7.50
N PHE A 28 0.71 -12.56 6.64
CA PHE A 28 -0.62 -12.17 7.07
C PHE A 28 -1.63 -13.30 6.92
N ASP A 29 -2.40 -13.52 7.97
CA ASP A 29 -3.51 -14.50 7.95
C ASP A 29 -4.67 -14.01 7.09
N LYS A 30 -4.83 -12.70 6.99
CA LYS A 30 -5.89 -12.07 6.20
C LYS A 30 -5.42 -10.73 5.65
N VAL A 31 -5.81 -10.43 4.41
CA VAL A 31 -5.58 -9.15 3.77
C VAL A 31 -6.92 -8.57 3.34
N ASN A 32 -7.31 -7.44 3.92
CA ASN A 32 -8.53 -6.70 3.58
C ASN A 32 -8.23 -5.69 2.48
N LEU A 33 -9.20 -5.44 1.60
CA LEU A 33 -9.06 -4.50 0.48
C LEU A 33 -9.64 -3.11 0.81
N HIS A 34 -9.83 -2.83 2.08
CA HIS A 34 -10.38 -1.57 2.57
C HIS A 34 -9.94 -1.36 4.00
N GLU A 35 -10.03 -0.13 4.48
CA GLU A 35 -9.78 0.16 5.89
C GLU A 35 -10.79 -0.61 6.75
N PRO A 36 -10.35 -1.43 7.72
CA PRO A 36 -11.26 -2.27 8.48
C PRO A 36 -12.22 -1.45 9.33
N LYS A 37 -13.50 -1.83 9.27
CA LYS A 37 -14.56 -1.27 10.10
C LYS A 37 -14.87 -2.16 11.30
N ARG A 38 -14.35 -3.37 11.30
CA ARG A 38 -14.55 -4.35 12.36
C ARG A 38 -13.21 -4.81 12.90
N LYS A 39 -13.22 -5.32 14.11
CA LYS A 39 -12.05 -5.86 14.78
C LYS A 39 -11.41 -6.96 13.94
N PRO A 40 -10.09 -6.85 13.64
CA PRO A 40 -9.36 -7.91 12.97
C PRO A 40 -9.35 -9.20 13.78
N SER A 41 -9.21 -10.34 13.09
CA SER A 41 -9.07 -11.64 13.72
C SER A 41 -7.70 -11.79 14.39
N ARG A 42 -7.46 -12.96 15.00
CA ARG A 42 -6.17 -13.29 15.61
C ARG A 42 -5.07 -13.36 14.54
N GLY A 43 -3.82 -13.17 14.98
CA GLY A 43 -2.65 -13.18 14.13
C GLY A 43 -2.38 -11.83 13.49
N LEU A 44 -1.48 -11.80 12.52
CA LEU A 44 -1.21 -10.59 11.75
C LEU A 44 -2.24 -10.43 10.64
N THR A 45 -2.82 -9.25 10.58
CA THR A 45 -3.77 -8.88 9.54
C THR A 45 -3.25 -7.64 8.82
N ALA A 46 -3.45 -7.57 7.51
CA ALA A 46 -3.16 -6.39 6.73
C ALA A 46 -4.42 -5.86 6.06
N ALA A 47 -4.42 -4.56 5.82
CA ALA A 47 -5.45 -3.90 5.01
C ALA A 47 -4.77 -3.00 3.99
N VAL A 48 -5.29 -2.98 2.78
CA VAL A 48 -4.75 -2.19 1.66
C VAL A 48 -5.85 -1.28 1.12
N TRP A 49 -5.55 0.00 1.00
CA TRP A 49 -6.48 0.95 0.37
C TRP A 49 -5.70 2.11 -0.25
N VAL A 50 -6.37 2.90 -1.08
CA VAL A 50 -5.81 4.09 -1.70
C VAL A 50 -5.81 5.24 -0.69
N GLN A 51 -4.66 5.86 -0.50
CA GLN A 51 -4.50 7.04 0.36
C GLN A 51 -4.69 8.34 -0.42
N SER A 52 -4.06 8.44 -1.61
CA SER A 52 -4.14 9.63 -2.43
C SER A 52 -3.76 9.37 -3.88
N MET A 53 -4.17 10.26 -4.75
CA MET A 53 -3.77 10.30 -6.16
C MET A 53 -3.49 11.74 -6.55
N ALA A 54 -2.39 11.97 -7.26
CA ALA A 54 -2.04 13.32 -7.71
C ALA A 54 -1.16 13.27 -8.96
N PRO A 55 -1.20 14.30 -9.81
CA PRO A 55 -0.19 14.44 -10.86
C PRO A 55 1.16 14.84 -10.29
N VAL A 56 2.24 14.43 -10.96
CA VAL A 56 3.61 14.76 -10.56
C VAL A 56 4.21 15.69 -11.62
N PRO A 57 4.28 17.02 -11.37
CA PRO A 57 4.73 17.97 -12.38
C PRO A 57 6.16 17.71 -12.90
N ALA A 58 7.08 17.38 -12.00
CA ALA A 58 8.48 17.17 -12.35
C ALA A 58 8.74 15.95 -13.22
N GLN A 59 7.77 15.04 -13.30
CA GLN A 59 7.91 13.78 -14.05
C GLN A 59 6.89 13.65 -15.16
N SER A 60 6.13 14.70 -15.43
CA SER A 60 5.14 14.75 -16.49
C SER A 60 5.73 15.33 -17.76
N GLY A 61 5.23 14.89 -18.92
CA GLY A 61 5.56 15.46 -20.21
C GLY A 61 4.65 16.64 -20.58
N LEU A 62 4.83 17.15 -21.80
CA LEU A 62 4.04 18.29 -22.29
C LEU A 62 2.60 17.91 -22.61
N ALA A 63 2.34 16.65 -23.02
CA ALA A 63 1.03 16.20 -23.45
C ALA A 63 0.41 15.15 -22.53
N GLN A 64 1.20 14.52 -21.67
CA GLN A 64 0.76 13.43 -20.81
C GLN A 64 1.28 13.65 -19.40
N THR A 65 0.50 13.22 -18.41
CA THR A 65 0.80 13.43 -17.00
C THR A 65 1.12 12.10 -16.34
N THR A 66 2.18 12.09 -15.56
CA THR A 66 2.54 10.98 -14.67
C THR A 66 1.76 11.12 -13.37
N ALA A 67 1.16 10.02 -12.92
CA ALA A 67 0.41 9.97 -11.67
C ALA A 67 1.26 9.43 -10.54
N LEU A 68 1.05 9.97 -9.35
CA LEU A 68 1.49 9.40 -8.09
C LEU A 68 0.27 8.84 -7.38
N ILE A 69 0.21 7.52 -7.23
CA ILE A 69 -0.84 6.86 -6.47
C ILE A 69 -0.22 6.32 -5.19
N VAL A 70 -0.71 6.79 -4.06
CA VAL A 70 -0.20 6.36 -2.76
C VAL A 70 -1.17 5.35 -2.17
N PHE A 71 -0.68 4.13 -1.95
CA PHE A 71 -1.43 3.09 -1.24
C PHE A 71 -1.00 3.05 0.22
N MET A 72 -1.95 2.77 1.08
CA MET A 72 -1.70 2.48 2.48
C MET A 72 -1.77 0.98 2.71
N VAL A 73 -0.75 0.41 3.33
CA VAL A 73 -0.76 -0.96 3.82
C VAL A 73 -0.64 -0.89 5.33
N ARG A 74 -1.75 -1.11 6.04
CA ARG A 74 -1.76 -1.11 7.50
C ARG A 74 -1.68 -2.54 8.00
N MET A 75 -0.72 -2.79 8.87
CA MET A 75 -0.50 -4.10 9.48
C MET A 75 -0.94 -4.03 10.94
N TYR A 76 -1.71 -5.02 11.36
CA TYR A 76 -2.32 -5.07 12.71
C TYR A 76 -1.83 -6.26 13.49
N SER A 77 -1.49 -6.04 14.76
CA SER A 77 -1.27 -7.10 15.74
C SER A 77 -2.07 -6.80 17.00
N ASN A 78 -2.77 -7.81 17.54
CA ASN A 78 -3.53 -7.65 18.76
C ASN A 78 -2.57 -7.41 19.93
N MET A 79 -2.86 -6.40 20.76
CA MET A 79 -2.03 -6.07 21.93
C MET A 79 -2.05 -7.16 23.01
N LEU A 80 -3.03 -8.06 22.98
CA LEU A 80 -3.13 -9.19 23.91
C LEU A 80 -2.37 -10.42 23.45
N LYS A 81 -1.62 -10.32 22.34
CA LYS A 81 -0.81 -11.43 21.82
C LYS A 81 0.27 -11.83 22.84
N GLU A 82 0.46 -13.14 22.99
CA GLU A 82 1.48 -13.73 23.85
C GLU A 82 2.55 -14.43 22.98
N PRO A 83 3.85 -14.27 23.30
CA PRO A 83 4.40 -13.31 24.26
C PRO A 83 4.38 -11.88 23.73
N GLN A 84 4.14 -10.92 24.60
CA GLN A 84 4.01 -9.50 24.21
C GLN A 84 5.27 -8.93 23.56
N ASP A 85 6.44 -9.43 23.96
CA ASP A 85 7.73 -8.98 23.43
C ASP A 85 7.91 -9.30 21.92
N MET A 86 7.05 -10.16 21.36
CA MET A 86 7.08 -10.53 19.95
C MET A 86 6.23 -9.62 19.06
N ILE A 87 5.41 -8.75 19.63
CA ILE A 87 4.49 -7.91 18.85
C ILE A 87 5.24 -7.01 17.89
N ASP A 88 6.13 -6.17 18.40
CA ASP A 88 6.91 -5.24 17.57
C ASP A 88 7.88 -5.96 16.64
N PRO A 89 8.67 -6.97 17.10
CA PRO A 89 9.55 -7.70 16.19
C PRO A 89 8.82 -8.36 15.01
N GLU A 90 7.64 -8.94 15.22
CA GLU A 90 6.88 -9.55 14.13
C GLU A 90 6.37 -8.50 13.13
N LEU A 91 5.85 -7.37 13.61
CA LEU A 91 5.43 -6.28 12.74
C LEU A 91 6.60 -5.69 11.97
N MET A 92 7.75 -5.50 12.62
CA MET A 92 8.95 -4.99 11.96
C MET A 92 9.43 -5.93 10.86
N ARG A 93 9.41 -7.25 11.09
CA ARG A 93 9.81 -8.23 10.08
C ARG A 93 8.86 -8.20 8.89
N ALA A 94 7.56 -8.13 9.14
CA ALA A 94 6.56 -8.05 8.06
C ALA A 94 6.74 -6.78 7.24
N ALA A 95 6.91 -5.64 7.90
CA ALA A 95 7.13 -4.35 7.23
C ALA A 95 8.42 -4.35 6.42
N SER A 96 9.52 -4.82 7.00
CA SER A 96 10.81 -4.88 6.31
C SER A 96 10.76 -5.82 5.11
N ASN A 97 10.06 -6.94 5.24
CA ASN A 97 9.90 -7.89 4.13
C ASN A 97 9.14 -7.22 2.96
N LEU A 98 8.05 -6.53 3.23
CA LEU A 98 7.31 -5.82 2.18
C LEU A 98 8.17 -4.74 1.53
N MET A 99 8.91 -3.96 2.31
CA MET A 99 9.79 -2.93 1.76
C MET A 99 10.88 -3.54 0.87
N ARG A 100 11.43 -4.69 1.28
CA ARG A 100 12.41 -5.42 0.45
C ARG A 100 11.79 -5.91 -0.84
N ARG A 101 10.58 -6.42 -0.80
CA ARG A 101 9.87 -6.88 -2.00
C ARG A 101 9.70 -5.74 -3.01
N TYR A 102 9.43 -4.51 -2.54
CA TYR A 102 9.33 -3.35 -3.41
C TYR A 102 10.68 -2.93 -4.01
N HIS A 103 11.79 -3.22 -3.34
CA HIS A 103 13.12 -3.02 -3.92
C HIS A 103 13.45 -4.08 -4.96
N ASP A 104 13.05 -5.33 -4.71
CA ASP A 104 13.31 -6.44 -5.63
C ASP A 104 12.43 -6.37 -6.89
N ASP A 105 11.19 -5.92 -6.74
CA ASP A 105 10.24 -5.76 -7.85
C ASP A 105 9.62 -4.36 -7.77
N PHE A 106 10.40 -3.37 -8.13
CA PHE A 106 10.03 -1.97 -7.97
C PHE A 106 8.98 -1.47 -8.97
N ASP A 107 8.67 -2.24 -10.00
CA ASP A 107 7.69 -1.88 -11.03
C ASP A 107 6.48 -2.83 -11.10
N PHE A 108 6.34 -3.74 -10.16
CA PHE A 108 5.29 -4.75 -10.12
C PHE A 108 5.16 -5.49 -11.44
N ALA A 109 6.28 -6.05 -11.92
CA ALA A 109 6.36 -6.77 -13.20
C ALA A 109 5.88 -5.93 -14.39
N GLY A 110 6.12 -4.64 -14.37
CA GLY A 110 5.79 -3.71 -15.44
C GLY A 110 4.43 -3.05 -15.34
N ALA A 111 3.68 -3.27 -14.26
CA ALA A 111 2.36 -2.66 -14.06
C ALA A 111 2.43 -1.15 -13.79
N ILE A 112 3.54 -0.69 -13.23
CA ILE A 112 3.80 0.72 -12.92
C ILE A 112 5.18 1.12 -13.44
N ARG A 113 5.50 2.42 -13.41
CA ARG A 113 6.86 2.87 -13.68
C ARG A 113 7.81 2.39 -12.58
N ASN A 114 7.53 2.73 -11.35
CA ASN A 114 8.28 2.26 -10.18
C ASN A 114 7.57 2.66 -8.89
N VAL A 115 7.86 1.91 -7.83
CA VAL A 115 7.60 2.37 -6.47
C VAL A 115 8.62 3.49 -6.18
N ASP A 116 8.15 4.62 -5.69
CA ASP A 116 9.00 5.78 -5.40
C ASP A 116 9.74 5.57 -4.06
N LEU A 117 10.82 4.80 -4.12
CA LEU A 117 11.52 4.32 -2.92
C LEU A 117 12.08 5.47 -2.07
N LEU A 118 12.58 6.51 -2.72
CA LEU A 118 13.28 7.60 -2.03
C LEU A 118 12.56 8.94 -2.09
N GLY A 119 11.38 8.98 -2.68
CA GLY A 119 10.55 10.19 -2.67
C GLY A 119 10.82 11.19 -3.78
N SER A 120 11.30 10.75 -4.96
CA SER A 120 11.52 11.66 -6.09
C SER A 120 10.24 12.36 -6.54
N GLY A 121 9.08 11.77 -6.34
CA GLY A 121 7.77 12.36 -6.59
C GLY A 121 7.16 13.10 -5.39
N GLY A 122 7.88 13.19 -4.28
CA GLY A 122 7.47 13.93 -3.09
C GLY A 122 7.14 13.09 -1.88
N ILE A 123 6.78 11.81 -2.04
CA ILE A 123 6.41 10.90 -0.95
C ILE A 123 7.26 9.64 -1.05
N PRO A 124 8.16 9.40 -0.09
CA PRO A 124 8.98 8.19 -0.11
C PRO A 124 8.23 6.97 0.44
N LEU A 125 8.70 5.78 0.06
CA LEU A 125 8.31 4.55 0.75
C LEU A 125 8.73 4.65 2.21
N SER A 126 7.78 4.48 3.13
CA SER A 126 8.03 4.63 4.56
C SER A 126 7.05 3.82 5.38
N CYS A 127 7.42 3.57 6.63
CA CYS A 127 6.58 2.85 7.57
C CYS A 127 6.61 3.54 8.93
N ILE A 128 5.44 3.74 9.53
CA ILE A 128 5.29 4.42 10.82
C ILE A 128 4.46 3.52 11.74
N ALA A 129 4.96 3.32 12.97
CA ALA A 129 4.26 2.54 13.98
C ALA A 129 3.26 3.42 14.74
N GLY A 130 2.18 2.80 15.20
CA GLY A 130 1.16 3.48 15.99
C GLY A 130 0.29 2.50 16.76
N TYR A 131 -0.76 3.03 17.34
CA TYR A 131 -1.78 2.27 18.05
C TYR A 131 -3.13 2.64 17.49
N LEU A 132 -4.03 1.67 17.44
CA LEU A 132 -5.37 1.89 16.91
C LEU A 132 -6.38 1.09 17.74
N GLU A 133 -7.45 1.75 18.15
CA GLU A 133 -8.58 1.08 18.78
C GLU A 133 -9.66 0.79 17.74
N ILE A 134 -10.04 -0.46 17.62
CA ILE A 134 -11.12 -0.90 16.74
C ILE A 134 -12.03 -1.80 17.57
N ASP A 135 -13.32 -1.45 17.61
CA ASP A 135 -14.34 -2.28 18.24
C ASP A 135 -13.98 -2.62 19.70
N ASN A 136 -13.55 -1.60 20.44
CA ASN A 136 -13.12 -1.65 21.84
C ASN A 136 -11.88 -2.52 22.10
N ALA A 137 -11.11 -2.85 21.06
CA ALA A 137 -9.83 -3.56 21.19
C ALA A 137 -8.69 -2.70 20.69
N MET A 138 -7.58 -2.72 21.42
CA MET A 138 -6.37 -1.99 21.04
C MET A 138 -5.47 -2.87 20.18
N PHE A 139 -4.98 -2.28 19.07
CA PHE A 139 -4.05 -2.93 18.16
C PHE A 139 -2.76 -2.13 18.06
N ARG A 140 -1.65 -2.86 18.01
CA ARG A 140 -0.40 -2.30 17.54
C ARG A 140 -0.43 -2.32 16.03
N VAL A 141 -0.14 -1.20 15.39
CA VAL A 141 -0.19 -1.10 13.93
C VAL A 141 1.11 -0.55 13.37
N MET A 142 1.40 -0.91 12.13
CA MET A 142 2.41 -0.25 11.32
C MET A 142 1.77 0.15 9.99
N ASP A 143 1.90 1.42 9.65
CA ASP A 143 1.36 1.99 8.43
C ASP A 143 2.48 2.14 7.40
N LEU A 144 2.41 1.34 6.37
CA LEU A 144 3.35 1.36 5.26
C LEU A 144 2.74 2.19 4.13
N VAL A 145 3.45 3.25 3.76
CA VAL A 145 3.06 4.15 2.68
C VAL A 145 3.77 3.68 1.41
N VAL A 146 3.00 3.29 0.39
CA VAL A 146 3.53 2.73 -0.85
C VAL A 146 3.19 3.69 -2.00
N PRO A 147 4.12 4.59 -2.37
CA PRO A 147 3.89 5.52 -3.46
C PRO A 147 4.27 4.88 -4.80
N CYS A 148 3.32 4.87 -5.74
CA CYS A 148 3.50 4.28 -7.06
C CYS A 148 3.47 5.37 -8.14
N LEU A 149 4.53 5.44 -8.95
CA LEU A 149 4.59 6.34 -10.10
C LEU A 149 4.12 5.61 -11.35
N VAL A 150 3.16 6.18 -12.05
CA VAL A 150 2.59 5.60 -13.26
C VAL A 150 2.65 6.63 -14.38
N ASN A 151 3.39 6.29 -15.45
CA ASN A 151 3.62 7.21 -16.57
C ASN A 151 2.40 7.34 -17.48
N ASP A 152 2.22 8.55 -18.02
CA ASP A 152 1.41 8.82 -19.19
C ASP A 152 -0.06 8.36 -19.08
N VAL A 153 -0.64 8.53 -17.90
CA VAL A 153 -1.98 8.05 -17.61
C VAL A 153 -3.08 9.07 -17.93
N TRP A 154 -2.74 10.36 -17.87
CA TRP A 154 -3.69 11.42 -18.19
C TRP A 154 -3.16 12.25 -19.35
N ILE A 155 -3.96 12.34 -20.41
CA ILE A 155 -3.60 13.06 -21.62
C ILE A 155 -4.10 14.49 -21.49
N GLN A 156 -3.21 15.45 -21.73
CA GLN A 156 -3.59 16.87 -21.79
C GLN A 156 -4.20 17.16 -23.14
N VAL A 157 -5.41 17.68 -23.14
CA VAL A 157 -6.10 18.09 -24.37
C VAL A 157 -6.01 19.61 -24.49
N SER A 158 -5.48 20.07 -25.60
CA SER A 158 -5.38 21.51 -25.90
C SER A 158 -6.70 22.09 -26.38
#